data_ea3cabc0e573ec0df1dd75e41dfc4399
#
_entry.id   ea3cabc0e573ec0df1dd75e41dfc4399
#
_cell.length_a   1.000
_cell.length_b   1.000
_cell.length_c   1.000
_cell.angle_alpha   90.00
_cell.angle_beta   90.00
_cell.angle_gamma   90.00
#
_symmetry.space_group_name_H-M   'P 1'
#
loop_
_entity.id
_entity.type
_entity.pdbx_description
1 polymer ?
#
loop_
_entity_poly.entity_id
_entity_poly.type
_entity_poly.pdbx_seq_one_letter_code
_entity_poly.pdbx_strand_id
1 'polypeptide(L)'
;MKKAGILNSDISRVLSYLGHTDTICIGDCGLPIPDEVERIDLALCFGEPTFMRTLEVVVADMKIEKIVLAEEIKTQNPAVLSQIEKLFEGQNVEVEFVTHVQLKAQTHACKAVIRTGETTPYANIILQAGCIFA
;
A
#
# COMPACT_ATOMS: atom_id res chain seq x y z
N MET A 1 3.28 18.17 -19.86
CA MET A 1 3.59 17.35 -18.68
C MET A 1 2.54 17.57 -17.58
N LYS A 2 2.41 16.63 -16.63
CA LYS A 2 1.42 16.76 -15.54
C LYS A 2 1.71 17.98 -14.69
N LYS A 3 0.66 18.61 -14.19
CA LYS A 3 0.74 19.79 -13.32
C LYS A 3 0.75 19.41 -11.83
N ALA A 4 0.14 18.29 -11.47
CA ALA A 4 -0.02 17.88 -10.07
C ALA A 4 -0.26 16.38 -9.95
N GLY A 5 -0.20 15.85 -8.73
CA GLY A 5 -0.49 14.45 -8.42
C GLY A 5 0.72 13.54 -8.61
N ILE A 6 0.46 12.25 -8.74
CA ILE A 6 1.50 11.22 -8.86
C ILE A 6 2.18 11.34 -10.22
N LEU A 7 3.51 11.50 -10.21
CA LEU A 7 4.29 11.57 -11.46
C LEU A 7 4.65 10.17 -11.98
N ASN A 8 4.82 9.18 -11.10
CA ASN A 8 5.12 7.82 -11.52
C ASN A 8 4.01 7.29 -12.42
N SER A 9 4.35 6.97 -13.67
CA SER A 9 3.37 6.57 -14.68
C SER A 9 2.73 5.22 -14.40
N ASP A 10 3.48 4.29 -13.80
CA ASP A 10 2.95 2.96 -13.49
C ASP A 10 1.92 3.04 -12.37
N ILE A 11 2.20 3.80 -11.32
CA ILE A 11 1.24 4.00 -10.23
C ILE A 11 -0.01 4.72 -10.76
N SER A 12 0.16 5.82 -11.51
CA SER A 12 -0.96 6.57 -12.09
C SER A 12 -1.83 5.68 -12.98
N ARG A 13 -1.22 4.85 -13.81
CA ARG A 13 -1.93 3.92 -14.68
C ARG A 13 -2.73 2.89 -13.87
N VAL A 14 -2.10 2.27 -12.89
CA VAL A 14 -2.79 1.27 -12.06
C VAL A 14 -3.96 1.90 -11.31
N LEU A 15 -3.77 3.03 -10.65
CA LEU A 15 -4.86 3.71 -9.93
C LEU A 15 -6.03 4.06 -10.86
N SER A 16 -5.74 4.46 -12.10
CA SER A 16 -6.78 4.77 -13.09
C SER A 16 -7.57 3.55 -13.54
N TYR A 17 -6.98 2.36 -13.46
CA TYR A 17 -7.64 1.10 -13.81
C TYR A 17 -8.45 0.49 -12.67
N LEU A 18 -8.23 0.91 -11.41
CA LEU A 18 -8.90 0.28 -10.28
C LEU A 18 -10.41 0.48 -10.34
N GLY A 19 -11.13 -0.61 -10.26
CA GLY A 19 -12.57 -0.60 -10.01
C GLY A 19 -12.84 -0.75 -8.51
N HIS A 20 -14.11 -0.62 -8.14
CA HIS A 20 -14.56 -0.83 -6.76
C HIS A 20 -14.15 -2.23 -6.27
N THR A 21 -13.56 -2.30 -5.10
CA THR A 21 -13.03 -3.48 -4.42
C THR A 21 -11.72 -4.05 -4.99
N ASP A 22 -11.19 -3.53 -6.09
CA ASP A 22 -9.84 -3.88 -6.52
C ASP A 22 -8.81 -3.46 -5.48
N THR A 23 -7.73 -4.20 -5.38
CA THR A 23 -6.69 -3.97 -4.37
C THR A 23 -5.31 -3.75 -4.98
N ILE A 24 -4.50 -2.96 -4.28
CA ILE A 24 -3.06 -2.85 -4.51
C ILE A 24 -2.34 -3.03 -3.18
N CYS A 25 -1.08 -3.43 -3.24
CA CYS A 25 -0.24 -3.57 -2.06
C CYS A 25 0.94 -2.59 -2.13
N ILE A 26 1.30 -2.01 -0.99
CA ILE A 26 2.56 -1.29 -0.83
C ILE A 26 3.37 -2.05 0.20
N GLY A 27 4.60 -2.42 -0.13
CA GLY A 27 5.42 -3.26 0.72
C GLY A 27 6.81 -2.72 1.03
N ASP A 28 7.41 -3.32 2.05
CA ASP A 28 8.82 -3.14 2.37
C ASP A 28 9.71 -3.76 1.27
N CYS A 29 11.03 -3.56 1.38
CA CYS A 29 11.95 -4.00 0.33
C CYS A 29 12.10 -5.52 0.22
N GLY A 30 11.59 -6.26 1.20
CA GLY A 30 11.71 -7.73 1.25
C GLY A 30 10.41 -8.50 1.05
N LEU A 31 9.27 -7.81 0.90
CA LEU A 31 8.01 -8.50 0.67
C LEU A 31 8.05 -9.26 -0.67
N PRO A 32 7.78 -10.59 -0.67
CA PRO A 32 7.70 -11.34 -1.92
C PRO A 32 6.59 -10.81 -2.83
N ILE A 33 6.88 -10.67 -4.11
CA ILE A 33 5.89 -10.26 -5.09
C ILE A 33 5.62 -11.43 -6.02
N PRO A 34 4.36 -11.92 -6.11
CA PRO A 34 4.04 -13.03 -7.00
C PRO A 34 4.36 -12.71 -8.47
N ASP A 35 4.82 -13.72 -9.21
CA ASP A 35 5.23 -13.53 -10.61
C ASP A 35 4.07 -13.05 -11.50
N GLU A 36 2.84 -13.46 -11.20
CA GLU A 36 1.64 -13.09 -11.96
C GLU A 36 1.07 -11.72 -11.62
N VAL A 37 1.63 -11.02 -10.61
CA VAL A 37 1.18 -9.69 -10.19
C VAL A 37 2.16 -8.64 -10.67
N GLU A 38 1.64 -7.53 -11.15
CA GLU A 38 2.50 -6.43 -11.60
C GLU A 38 3.37 -5.90 -10.45
N ARG A 39 4.69 -5.85 -10.68
CA ARG A 39 5.65 -5.22 -9.79
C ARG A 39 5.88 -3.78 -10.20
N ILE A 40 5.63 -2.84 -9.29
CA ILE A 40 6.04 -1.44 -9.44
C ILE A 40 7.18 -1.22 -8.46
N ASP A 41 8.40 -1.23 -8.96
CA ASP A 41 9.59 -1.15 -8.11
C ASP A 41 10.08 0.29 -7.98
N LEU A 42 9.87 0.87 -6.80
CA LEU A 42 10.34 2.21 -6.47
C LEU A 42 11.65 2.18 -5.68
N ALA A 43 12.10 1.00 -5.24
CA ALA A 43 13.26 0.88 -4.38
C ALA A 43 14.52 1.33 -5.12
N LEU A 44 15.07 2.47 -4.72
CA LEU A 44 16.33 2.98 -5.25
C LEU A 44 17.50 2.35 -4.49
N CYS A 45 17.39 2.31 -3.17
CA CYS A 45 18.37 1.71 -2.26
C CYS A 45 17.68 1.51 -0.90
N PHE A 46 18.38 0.93 0.07
CA PHE A 46 17.81 0.72 1.40
C PHE A 46 17.36 2.04 2.02
N GLY A 47 16.07 2.09 2.40
CA GLY A 47 15.45 3.24 3.03
C GLY A 47 14.87 4.28 2.05
N GLU A 48 15.01 4.10 0.75
CA GLU A 48 14.55 5.09 -0.25
C GLU A 48 13.77 4.45 -1.40
N PRO A 49 12.54 4.90 -1.63
CA PRO A 49 11.70 5.72 -0.74
C PRO A 49 11.21 4.91 0.46
N THR A 50 10.82 5.61 1.52
CA THR A 50 10.20 4.95 2.67
C THR A 50 8.80 4.45 2.34
N PHE A 51 8.33 3.48 3.10
CA PHE A 51 6.96 3.00 3.03
C PHE A 51 5.96 4.15 3.28
N MET A 52 6.15 4.93 4.34
CA MET A 52 5.21 6.01 4.68
C MET A 52 5.15 7.09 3.62
N ARG A 53 6.30 7.49 3.04
CA ARG A 53 6.29 8.49 1.96
C ARG A 53 5.48 7.99 0.76
N THR A 54 5.66 6.75 0.38
CA THR A 54 4.94 6.13 -0.74
C THR A 54 3.44 6.03 -0.42
N LEU A 55 3.10 5.59 0.78
CA LEU A 55 1.70 5.48 1.21
C LEU A 55 1.00 6.84 1.20
N GLU A 56 1.64 7.88 1.74
CA GLU A 56 1.08 9.24 1.75
C GLU A 56 0.72 9.73 0.34
N VAL A 57 1.62 9.52 -0.61
CA VAL A 57 1.42 9.94 -2.01
C VAL A 57 0.25 9.18 -2.65
N VAL A 58 0.16 7.88 -2.41
CA VAL A 58 -0.93 7.04 -2.95
C VAL A 58 -2.27 7.40 -2.32
N VAL A 59 -2.30 7.56 -0.99
CA VAL A 59 -3.54 7.90 -0.26
C VAL A 59 -4.10 9.26 -0.70
N ALA A 60 -3.25 10.20 -1.07
CA ALA A 60 -3.70 11.50 -1.56
C ALA A 60 -4.44 11.43 -2.90
N ASP A 61 -4.28 10.34 -3.64
CA ASP A 61 -4.85 10.19 -4.99
C ASP A 61 -5.89 9.06 -5.08
N MET A 62 -5.87 8.11 -4.17
CA MET A 62 -6.72 6.92 -4.23
C MET A 62 -7.91 7.01 -3.27
N LYS A 63 -9.11 6.71 -3.76
CA LYS A 63 -10.26 6.50 -2.88
C LYS A 63 -10.14 5.11 -2.24
N ILE A 64 -9.98 5.06 -0.93
CA ILE A 64 -9.76 3.83 -0.17
C ILE A 64 -10.95 3.60 0.76
N GLU A 65 -11.48 2.37 0.78
CA GLU A 65 -12.55 1.99 1.71
C GLU A 65 -12.09 1.01 2.80
N LYS A 66 -10.99 0.30 2.55
CA LYS A 66 -10.48 -0.70 3.50
C LYS A 66 -8.97 -0.85 3.35
N ILE A 67 -8.30 -1.07 4.48
CA ILE A 67 -6.88 -1.43 4.50
C ILE A 67 -6.70 -2.76 5.24
N VAL A 68 -5.70 -3.53 4.82
CA VAL A 68 -5.30 -4.78 5.47
C VAL A 68 -3.84 -4.67 5.90
N LEU A 69 -3.58 -4.98 7.15
CA LEU A 69 -2.26 -4.94 7.77
C LEU A 69 -1.92 -6.30 8.36
N ALA A 70 -0.63 -6.59 8.48
CA ALA A 70 -0.18 -7.78 9.21
C ALA A 70 -0.36 -7.57 10.72
N GLU A 71 -0.90 -8.56 11.42
CA GLU A 71 -1.04 -8.54 12.88
C GLU A 71 0.29 -8.26 13.57
N GLU A 72 1.38 -8.78 13.02
CA GLU A 72 2.73 -8.67 13.57
C GLU A 72 3.24 -7.21 13.62
N ILE A 73 2.68 -6.30 12.84
CA ILE A 73 3.08 -4.88 12.87
C ILE A 73 2.83 -4.27 14.26
N LYS A 74 1.83 -4.75 14.98
CA LYS A 74 1.45 -4.21 16.31
C LYS A 74 2.60 -4.30 17.32
N THR A 75 3.36 -5.37 17.27
CA THR A 75 4.45 -5.62 18.22
C THR A 75 5.83 -5.39 17.61
N GLN A 76 6.00 -5.65 16.33
CA GLN A 76 7.30 -5.60 15.65
C GLN A 76 7.61 -4.25 15.03
N ASN A 77 6.59 -3.43 14.74
CA ASN A 77 6.79 -2.12 14.14
C ASN A 77 5.68 -1.14 14.54
N PRO A 78 5.51 -0.89 15.86
CA PRO A 78 4.44 0.00 16.34
C PRO A 78 4.61 1.44 15.86
N ALA A 79 5.83 1.88 15.55
CA ALA A 79 6.08 3.23 15.06
C ALA A 79 5.42 3.46 13.69
N VAL A 80 5.57 2.53 12.76
CA VAL A 80 4.93 2.64 11.44
C VAL A 80 3.41 2.49 11.58
N LEU A 81 2.94 1.57 12.42
CA LEU A 81 1.50 1.44 12.67
C LEU A 81 0.88 2.75 13.16
N SER A 82 1.54 3.42 14.09
CA SER A 82 1.08 4.73 14.60
C SER A 82 0.97 5.77 13.49
N GLN A 83 1.93 5.79 12.58
CA GLN A 83 1.90 6.70 11.43
C GLN A 83 0.77 6.37 10.46
N ILE A 84 0.51 5.08 10.22
CA ILE A 84 -0.62 4.63 9.37
C ILE A 84 -1.93 5.08 10.01
N GLU A 85 -2.11 4.85 11.30
CA GLU A 85 -3.32 5.23 12.03
C GLU A 85 -3.59 6.73 11.94
N LYS A 86 -2.54 7.55 12.09
CA LYS A 86 -2.65 9.01 11.94
C LYS A 86 -3.08 9.41 10.53
N LEU A 87 -2.53 8.75 9.52
CA LEU A 87 -2.83 9.06 8.11
C LEU A 87 -4.32 8.82 7.79
N PHE A 88 -4.92 7.79 8.37
CA PHE A 88 -6.32 7.45 8.15
C PHE A 88 -7.28 8.02 9.20
N GLU A 89 -6.77 8.77 10.17
CA GLU A 89 -7.59 9.38 11.22
C GLU A 89 -8.67 10.28 10.63
N GLY A 90 -9.91 10.09 11.11
CA GLY A 90 -11.06 10.87 10.62
C GLY A 90 -11.59 10.43 9.25
N GLN A 91 -10.97 9.46 8.60
CA GLN A 91 -11.46 8.89 7.36
C GLN A 91 -12.28 7.62 7.65
N ASN A 92 -13.33 7.42 6.86
CA ASN A 92 -14.19 6.24 7.01
C ASN A 92 -13.57 5.04 6.27
N VAL A 93 -12.50 4.48 6.84
CA VAL A 93 -11.76 3.36 6.26
C VAL A 93 -11.79 2.19 7.24
N GLU A 94 -12.24 1.03 6.75
CA GLU A 94 -12.20 -0.22 7.52
C GLU A 94 -10.75 -0.69 7.67
N VAL A 95 -10.38 -1.16 8.87
CA VAL A 95 -9.04 -1.71 9.14
C VAL A 95 -9.19 -3.18 9.51
N GLU A 96 -8.51 -4.05 8.77
CA GLU A 96 -8.45 -5.48 9.04
C GLU A 96 -7.01 -5.90 9.32
N PHE A 97 -6.81 -6.68 10.37
CA PHE A 97 -5.52 -7.29 10.67
C PHE A 97 -5.59 -8.78 10.34
N VAL A 98 -4.60 -9.26 9.60
CA VAL A 98 -4.43 -10.67 9.27
C VAL A 98 -3.00 -11.09 9.62
N THR A 99 -2.72 -12.38 9.64
CA THR A 99 -1.33 -12.81 9.82
C THR A 99 -0.49 -12.39 8.60
N HIS A 100 0.81 -12.23 8.79
CA HIS A 100 1.71 -11.89 7.66
C HIS A 100 1.64 -12.95 6.56
N VAL A 101 1.50 -14.23 6.93
CA VAL A 101 1.29 -15.32 5.95
C VAL A 101 0.02 -15.09 5.12
N GLN A 102 -1.07 -14.70 5.77
CA GLN A 102 -2.34 -14.39 5.08
C GLN A 102 -2.20 -13.14 4.20
N LEU A 103 -1.48 -12.11 4.68
CA LEU A 103 -1.25 -10.92 3.88
C LEU A 103 -0.49 -11.26 2.60
N LYS A 104 0.58 -12.06 2.71
CA LYS A 104 1.33 -12.54 1.55
C LYS A 104 0.44 -13.32 0.57
N ALA A 105 -0.45 -14.15 1.09
CA ALA A 105 -1.40 -14.88 0.24
C ALA A 105 -2.34 -13.92 -0.51
N GLN A 106 -2.81 -12.86 0.15
CA GLN A 106 -3.70 -11.88 -0.46
C GLN A 106 -3.03 -11.05 -1.56
N THR A 107 -1.70 -10.91 -1.56
CA THR A 107 -1.01 -10.18 -2.63
C THR A 107 -1.25 -10.77 -4.01
N HIS A 108 -1.53 -12.07 -4.10
CA HIS A 108 -1.84 -12.74 -5.37
C HIS A 108 -3.09 -12.19 -6.05
N ALA A 109 -4.01 -11.59 -5.30
CA ALA A 109 -5.23 -10.98 -5.84
C ALA A 109 -5.09 -9.48 -6.09
N CYS A 110 -3.98 -8.87 -5.73
CA CYS A 110 -3.73 -7.45 -5.97
C CYS A 110 -3.48 -7.16 -7.45
N LYS A 111 -3.91 -5.99 -7.92
CA LYS A 111 -3.61 -5.54 -9.29
C LYS A 111 -2.14 -5.20 -9.47
N ALA A 112 -1.49 -4.75 -8.42
CA ALA A 112 -0.06 -4.47 -8.41
C ALA A 112 0.48 -4.50 -6.97
N VAL A 113 1.78 -4.73 -6.85
CA VAL A 113 2.52 -4.54 -5.60
C VAL A 113 3.59 -3.48 -5.83
N ILE A 114 3.53 -2.42 -5.06
CA ILE A 114 4.51 -1.33 -5.07
C ILE A 114 5.60 -1.67 -4.05
N ARG A 115 6.81 -1.94 -4.53
CA ARG A 115 7.95 -2.20 -3.68
C ARG A 115 8.62 -0.88 -3.32
N THR A 116 8.79 -0.63 -2.02
CA THR A 116 9.54 0.53 -1.51
C THR A 116 10.93 0.12 -1.05
N GLY A 117 11.73 1.10 -0.64
CA GLY A 117 13.03 0.85 -0.02
C GLY A 117 12.95 0.61 1.49
N GLU A 118 11.75 0.49 2.07
CA GLU A 118 11.56 0.34 3.51
C GLU A 118 12.28 -0.87 4.07
N THR A 119 13.05 -0.66 5.14
CA THR A 119 13.84 -1.73 5.79
C THR A 119 13.29 -2.14 7.15
N THR A 120 12.26 -1.48 7.66
CA THR A 120 11.63 -1.89 8.91
C THR A 120 10.62 -3.01 8.68
N PRO A 121 10.44 -3.94 9.64
CA PRO A 121 9.65 -5.14 9.39
C PRO A 121 8.16 -4.87 9.34
N TYR A 122 7.45 -5.69 8.59
CA TYR A 122 5.99 -5.71 8.48
C TYR A 122 5.37 -4.38 8.02
N ALA A 123 6.16 -3.52 7.37
CA ALA A 123 5.66 -2.29 6.75
C ALA A 123 5.04 -2.63 5.39
N ASN A 124 3.87 -3.26 5.45
CA ASN A 124 3.13 -3.74 4.28
C ASN A 124 1.65 -3.45 4.49
N ILE A 125 0.99 -2.99 3.44
CA ILE A 125 -0.42 -2.65 3.48
C ILE A 125 -1.10 -3.06 2.17
N ILE A 126 -2.31 -3.60 2.27
CA ILE A 126 -3.18 -3.79 1.11
C ILE A 126 -4.26 -2.73 1.18
N LEU A 127 -4.43 -1.99 0.10
CA LEU A 127 -5.40 -0.92 -0.04
C LEU A 127 -6.52 -1.39 -0.96
N GLN A 128 -7.76 -1.35 -0.48
CA GLN A 128 -8.94 -1.69 -1.27
C GLN A 128 -9.62 -0.43 -1.77
N ALA A 129 -9.82 -0.36 -3.08
CA ALA A 129 -10.44 0.78 -3.73
C ALA A 129 -11.92 0.89 -3.38
N GLY A 130 -12.33 2.09 -3.03
CA GLY A 130 -13.73 2.46 -2.84
C GLY A 130 -14.27 3.26 -4.03
N CYS A 131 -15.54 3.68 -3.93
CA CYS A 131 -16.17 4.55 -4.90
C CYS A 131 -16.26 5.98 -4.39
N ILE A 132 -16.15 6.95 -5.30
CA ILE A 132 -16.29 8.38 -4.97
C ILE A 132 -17.76 8.81 -4.89
N PHE A 133 -18.67 8.04 -5.48
CA PHE A 133 -20.10 8.32 -5.41
C PHE A 133 -20.73 7.65 -4.19
N ALA A 134 -21.72 8.30 -3.64
CA ALA A 134 -22.40 7.84 -2.43
C ALA A 134 -23.26 6.61 -2.67
#